data_3c355695ef648952aad7726483aa3167
#
_entry.id   3c355695ef648952aad7726483aa3167
#
_cell.length_a   1.000
_cell.length_b   1.000
_cell.length_c   1.000
_cell.angle_alpha   90.00
_cell.angle_beta   90.00
_cell.angle_gamma   90.00
#
_symmetry.space_group_name_H-M   'P 1'
#
loop_
_entity.id
_entity.type
_entity.pdbx_description
1 polymer ?
#
loop_
_entity_poly.entity_id
_entity_poly.type
_entity_poly.pdbx_seq_one_letter_code
_entity_poly.pdbx_strand_id
1 'polypeptide(L)'
;MMKQLKWASVAIAFAATPVAAEMELSLYLGVQSVQESTGSGTFPGGVPVSRSFDWEGKPLENPYYYGGRAMWWTQSNLGFGIEGTHTKAYASAADLAAIGASSFELSDGHNIITANIMKRWPGIFANKSFTPYVGAGAGVAIPHVDVTVLGASNRTFGYETTGPALRGIAGIKYDLNERWALFSEYQFTWSDNDITIDADPLVPGQLPGKINTEILTHAVNFGVSYSF
;
A
#
# COMPACT_ATOMS: atom_id res chain seq x y z
N MET A 1 -37.75 3.10 -9.25
CA MET A 1 -37.68 2.50 -7.88
C MET A 1 -36.24 2.58 -7.41
N MET A 2 -35.90 3.61 -6.64
CA MET A 2 -34.55 3.78 -6.06
C MET A 2 -34.40 2.83 -4.86
N LYS A 3 -33.48 1.87 -4.93
CA LYS A 3 -33.08 1.07 -3.76
C LYS A 3 -32.17 1.91 -2.86
N GLN A 4 -32.70 2.29 -1.71
CA GLN A 4 -31.93 2.93 -0.64
C GLN A 4 -30.91 1.94 -0.07
N LEU A 5 -29.63 2.20 -0.28
CA LEU A 5 -28.54 1.47 0.33
C LEU A 5 -28.41 1.94 1.80
N LYS A 6 -28.82 1.10 2.74
CA LYS A 6 -28.67 1.39 4.17
C LYS A 6 -27.21 1.15 4.57
N TRP A 7 -26.48 2.23 4.84
CA TRP A 7 -25.17 2.17 5.47
C TRP A 7 -25.35 1.74 6.92
N ALA A 8 -24.91 0.54 7.26
CA ALA A 8 -24.80 0.10 8.65
C ALA A 8 -23.55 0.72 9.26
N SER A 9 -23.74 1.76 10.08
CA SER A 9 -22.64 2.34 10.86
C SER A 9 -22.27 1.35 11.96
N VAL A 10 -21.12 0.69 11.83
CA VAL A 10 -20.52 -0.09 12.91
C VAL A 10 -19.83 0.91 13.85
N ALA A 11 -20.51 1.30 14.90
CA ALA A 11 -19.92 2.05 16.01
C ALA A 11 -19.13 1.08 16.88
N ILE A 12 -17.80 1.03 16.71
CA ILE A 12 -16.91 0.34 17.64
C ILE A 12 -16.77 1.24 18.86
N ALA A 13 -17.51 0.96 19.93
CA ALA A 13 -17.35 1.61 21.21
C ALA A 13 -16.05 1.09 21.87
N PHE A 14 -14.98 1.88 21.82
CA PHE A 14 -13.81 1.68 22.66
C PHE A 14 -14.20 2.03 24.10
N ALA A 15 -14.42 1.03 24.93
CA ALA A 15 -14.48 1.20 26.38
C ALA A 15 -13.04 1.54 26.84
N ALA A 16 -12.76 2.83 26.98
CA ALA A 16 -11.48 3.31 27.47
C ALA A 16 -11.42 3.09 28.98
N THR A 17 -10.82 1.98 29.42
CA THR A 17 -10.14 1.97 30.72
C THR A 17 -8.86 2.81 30.53
N PRO A 18 -8.44 3.64 31.49
CA PRO A 18 -7.17 4.34 31.42
C PRO A 18 -6.03 3.35 31.71
N VAL A 19 -5.70 2.56 30.72
CA VAL A 19 -4.46 1.80 30.67
C VAL A 19 -3.45 2.74 30.02
N ALA A 20 -2.34 3.03 30.68
CA ALA A 20 -1.25 3.79 30.10
C ALA A 20 -0.82 3.08 28.82
N ALA A 21 -1.31 3.56 27.69
CA ALA A 21 -0.96 3.03 26.37
C ALA A 21 0.34 3.74 25.97
N GLU A 22 1.41 2.96 25.74
CA GLU A 22 2.63 3.47 25.15
C GLU A 22 2.34 3.82 23.69
N MET A 23 2.59 5.06 23.29
CA MET A 23 2.53 5.48 21.89
C MET A 23 3.92 5.32 21.26
N GLU A 24 3.99 4.69 20.11
CA GLU A 24 5.22 4.50 19.34
C GLU A 24 5.02 5.04 17.92
N LEU A 25 5.93 5.91 17.48
CA LEU A 25 6.02 6.39 16.10
C LEU A 25 7.22 5.73 15.43
N SER A 26 7.03 5.24 14.21
CA SER A 26 8.06 4.58 13.42
C SER A 26 8.16 5.21 12.03
N LEU A 27 9.38 5.39 11.54
CA LEU A 27 9.68 5.78 10.17
C LEU A 27 10.66 4.78 9.59
N TYR A 28 10.48 4.44 8.32
CA TYR A 28 11.33 3.47 7.64
C TYR A 28 11.54 3.80 6.16
N LEU A 29 12.64 3.28 5.67
CA LEU A 29 12.97 3.12 4.26
C LEU A 29 13.14 1.63 3.98
N GLY A 30 13.04 1.23 2.73
CA GLY A 30 13.20 -0.18 2.38
C GLY A 30 13.48 -0.42 0.92
N VAL A 31 13.60 -1.69 0.61
CA VAL A 31 13.64 -2.19 -0.76
C VAL A 31 12.43 -3.07 -0.99
N GLN A 32 11.79 -2.91 -2.15
CA GLN A 32 10.59 -3.64 -2.50
C GLN A 32 10.75 -4.39 -3.82
N SER A 33 9.99 -5.45 -3.97
CA SER A 33 9.69 -6.12 -5.23
C SER A 33 8.17 -6.23 -5.39
N VAL A 34 7.71 -6.19 -6.62
CA VAL A 34 6.30 -6.38 -6.96
C VAL A 34 6.19 -7.69 -7.74
N GLN A 35 5.17 -8.49 -7.44
CA GLN A 35 4.92 -9.73 -8.17
C GLN A 35 4.16 -9.46 -9.47
N GLU A 36 4.38 -10.36 -10.44
CA GLU A 36 3.56 -10.45 -11.64
C GLU A 36 2.08 -10.66 -11.26
N SER A 37 1.19 -9.96 -11.95
CA SER A 37 -0.25 -10.11 -11.76
C SER A 37 -1.03 -9.84 -13.05
N THR A 38 -2.23 -10.43 -13.16
CA THR A 38 -3.09 -10.20 -14.30
C THR A 38 -3.85 -8.90 -14.17
N GLY A 39 -3.73 -8.05 -15.19
CA GLY A 39 -4.61 -6.89 -15.37
C GLY A 39 -5.63 -7.18 -16.45
N SER A 40 -6.89 -6.86 -16.20
CA SER A 40 -7.99 -7.07 -17.15
C SER A 40 -9.00 -5.94 -17.13
N GLY A 41 -9.59 -5.67 -18.30
CA GLY A 41 -10.57 -4.59 -18.43
C GLY A 41 -10.60 -4.02 -19.84
N THR A 42 -10.75 -2.69 -19.92
CA THR A 42 -10.77 -1.97 -21.19
C THR A 42 -10.00 -0.67 -21.12
N PHE A 43 -9.35 -0.30 -22.20
CA PHE A 43 -8.94 1.08 -22.45
C PHE A 43 -10.14 1.95 -22.90
N PRO A 44 -9.98 3.28 -22.92
CA PRO A 44 -11.00 4.20 -23.44
C PRO A 44 -11.53 3.75 -24.79
N GLY A 45 -12.86 3.90 -24.98
CA GLY A 45 -13.53 3.41 -26.18
C GLY A 45 -13.83 1.90 -26.20
N GLY A 46 -13.64 1.20 -25.07
CA GLY A 46 -14.00 -0.22 -24.93
C GLY A 46 -12.96 -1.18 -25.50
N VAL A 47 -11.73 -0.75 -25.78
CA VAL A 47 -10.66 -1.63 -26.28
C VAL A 47 -10.26 -2.61 -25.17
N PRO A 48 -10.41 -3.94 -25.37
CA PRO A 48 -10.15 -4.90 -24.31
C PRO A 48 -8.67 -5.03 -24.00
N VAL A 49 -8.35 -5.17 -22.71
CA VAL A 49 -7.02 -5.46 -22.17
C VAL A 49 -7.14 -6.69 -21.27
N SER A 50 -6.31 -7.70 -21.48
CA SER A 50 -6.15 -8.84 -20.57
C SER A 50 -4.73 -9.35 -20.72
N ARG A 51 -3.91 -9.15 -19.68
CA ARG A 51 -2.50 -9.48 -19.71
C ARG A 51 -1.95 -9.75 -18.33
N SER A 52 -0.97 -10.66 -18.23
CA SER A 52 -0.09 -10.75 -17.08
C SER A 52 0.98 -9.66 -17.21
N PHE A 53 1.02 -8.75 -16.23
CA PHE A 53 1.99 -7.67 -16.16
C PHE A 53 3.17 -8.10 -15.28
N ASP A 54 4.38 -7.95 -15.81
CA ASP A 54 5.62 -8.03 -15.05
C ASP A 54 5.91 -6.66 -14.44
N TRP A 55 5.49 -6.51 -13.19
CA TRP A 55 5.60 -5.23 -12.49
C TRP A 55 7.01 -4.99 -11.96
N GLU A 56 7.56 -3.81 -12.23
CA GLU A 56 8.84 -3.35 -11.73
C GLU A 56 8.66 -2.43 -10.51
N GLY A 57 9.25 -2.79 -9.37
CA GLY A 57 9.18 -1.99 -8.14
C GLY A 57 10.15 -0.83 -8.07
N LYS A 58 11.24 -0.84 -8.84
CA LYS A 58 12.32 0.17 -8.94
C LYS A 58 12.72 0.79 -7.58
N PRO A 59 13.13 -0.01 -6.58
CA PRO A 59 13.25 0.45 -5.19
C PRO A 59 14.35 1.49 -4.97
N LEU A 60 15.33 1.58 -5.86
CA LEU A 60 16.47 2.52 -5.76
C LEU A 60 16.33 3.75 -6.66
N GLU A 61 15.20 3.89 -7.36
CA GLU A 61 14.88 5.04 -8.19
C GLU A 61 13.89 5.96 -7.45
N ASN A 62 13.96 7.29 -7.71
CA ASN A 62 12.98 8.23 -7.17
C ASN A 62 11.60 8.05 -7.82
N PRO A 63 10.52 8.26 -7.02
CA PRO A 63 10.47 8.43 -5.56
C PRO A 63 10.83 7.14 -4.84
N TYR A 64 11.59 7.24 -3.74
CA TYR A 64 12.01 6.06 -2.96
C TYR A 64 10.85 5.40 -2.24
N TYR A 65 11.02 4.10 -1.88
CA TYR A 65 10.11 3.41 -0.99
C TYR A 65 10.31 3.86 0.46
N TYR A 66 9.25 4.30 1.11
CA TYR A 66 9.26 4.70 2.52
C TYR A 66 7.89 4.50 3.16
N GLY A 67 7.87 4.55 4.48
CA GLY A 67 6.62 4.52 5.24
C GLY A 67 6.77 5.06 6.65
N GLY A 68 5.62 5.21 7.28
CA GLY A 68 5.52 5.62 8.67
C GLY A 68 4.33 4.99 9.35
N ARG A 69 4.49 4.71 10.65
CA ARG A 69 3.51 4.00 11.47
C ARG A 69 3.37 4.65 12.83
N ALA A 70 2.14 4.77 13.31
CA ALA A 70 1.82 5.17 14.68
C ALA A 70 1.08 4.01 15.37
N MET A 71 1.61 3.52 16.49
CA MET A 71 1.06 2.41 17.25
C MET A 71 0.77 2.80 18.69
N TRP A 72 -0.31 2.31 19.25
CA TRP A 72 -0.69 2.36 20.65
C TRP A 72 -0.62 0.97 21.24
N TRP A 73 0.31 0.76 22.16
CA TRP A 73 0.59 -0.54 22.77
C TRP A 73 -0.10 -0.68 24.12
N THR A 74 -0.79 -1.79 24.33
CA THR A 74 -1.34 -2.17 25.62
C THR A 74 -0.26 -2.80 26.52
N GLN A 75 -0.54 -2.93 27.82
CA GLN A 75 0.33 -3.66 28.76
C GLN A 75 0.51 -5.14 28.39
N SER A 76 -0.42 -5.73 27.66
CA SER A 76 -0.30 -7.09 27.15
C SER A 76 0.58 -7.20 25.88
N ASN A 77 1.22 -6.09 25.46
CA ASN A 77 2.03 -6.03 24.24
C ASN A 77 1.22 -6.32 22.95
N LEU A 78 -0.07 -6.02 22.97
CA LEU A 78 -0.91 -5.94 21.79
C LEU A 78 -0.99 -4.48 21.36
N GLY A 79 -0.73 -4.18 20.11
CA GLY A 79 -0.74 -2.83 19.55
C GLY A 79 -1.84 -2.65 18.52
N PHE A 80 -2.38 -1.44 18.44
CA PHE A 80 -3.31 -0.99 17.41
C PHE A 80 -2.78 0.31 16.82
N GLY A 81 -2.91 0.50 15.53
CA GLY A 81 -2.37 1.71 14.93
C GLY A 81 -2.73 1.90 13.47
N ILE A 82 -2.11 2.91 12.89
CA ILE A 82 -2.24 3.26 11.49
C ILE A 82 -0.87 3.31 10.83
N GLU A 83 -0.81 2.96 9.57
CA GLU A 83 0.41 2.97 8.78
C GLU A 83 0.15 3.46 7.37
N GLY A 84 1.02 4.34 6.88
CA GLY A 84 1.08 4.77 5.50
C GLY A 84 2.39 4.33 4.86
N THR A 85 2.31 3.77 3.66
CA THR A 85 3.48 3.34 2.88
C THR A 85 3.40 3.90 1.48
N HIS A 86 4.50 4.44 1.01
CA HIS A 86 4.70 4.88 -0.36
C HIS A 86 5.46 3.79 -1.11
N THR A 87 4.76 3.03 -1.94
CA THR A 87 5.30 1.97 -2.81
C THR A 87 5.11 2.34 -4.28
N LYS A 88 5.62 1.55 -5.22
CA LYS A 88 5.55 1.82 -6.66
C LYS A 88 5.36 0.54 -7.45
N ALA A 89 4.67 0.64 -8.59
CA ALA A 89 4.56 -0.43 -9.57
C ALA A 89 4.58 0.18 -10.99
N TYR A 90 5.48 -0.30 -11.84
CA TYR A 90 5.63 0.09 -13.23
C TYR A 90 5.39 -1.10 -14.12
N ALA A 91 4.58 -0.98 -15.14
CA ALA A 91 4.50 -2.02 -16.17
C ALA A 91 5.83 -2.07 -16.96
N SER A 92 6.29 -3.29 -17.27
CA SER A 92 7.53 -3.45 -18.03
C SER A 92 7.41 -2.88 -19.44
N ALA A 93 8.54 -2.56 -20.08
CA ALA A 93 8.53 -2.05 -21.45
C ALA A 93 7.88 -3.05 -22.45
N ALA A 94 8.01 -4.36 -22.20
CA ALA A 94 7.38 -5.39 -23.02
C ALA A 94 5.86 -5.39 -22.86
N ASP A 95 5.36 -5.15 -21.64
CA ASP A 95 3.93 -5.06 -21.37
C ASP A 95 3.34 -3.81 -21.99
N LEU A 96 4.00 -2.67 -21.84
CA LEU A 96 3.58 -1.40 -22.47
C LEU A 96 3.43 -1.54 -23.98
N ALA A 97 4.43 -2.10 -24.64
CA ALA A 97 4.38 -2.35 -26.08
C ALA A 97 3.21 -3.27 -26.49
N ALA A 98 2.94 -4.30 -25.70
CA ALA A 98 1.88 -5.27 -25.99
C ALA A 98 0.47 -4.73 -25.79
N ILE A 99 0.27 -3.78 -24.85
CA ILE A 99 -1.05 -3.16 -24.61
C ILE A 99 -1.24 -1.86 -25.41
N GLY A 100 -0.23 -1.38 -26.16
CA GLY A 100 -0.30 -0.14 -26.90
C GLY A 100 -0.31 1.10 -26.00
N ALA A 101 0.50 1.11 -24.95
CA ALA A 101 0.67 2.24 -24.03
C ALA A 101 2.13 2.70 -24.00
N SER A 102 2.37 3.97 -23.67
CA SER A 102 3.72 4.50 -23.42
C SER A 102 4.02 4.64 -21.92
N SER A 103 2.99 4.67 -21.06
CA SER A 103 3.10 4.54 -19.62
C SER A 103 1.90 3.77 -19.06
N PHE A 104 2.13 2.94 -18.07
CA PHE A 104 1.15 2.36 -17.18
C PHE A 104 1.85 2.11 -15.84
N GLU A 105 1.65 3.02 -14.93
CA GLU A 105 2.39 3.02 -13.69
C GLU A 105 1.59 3.63 -12.53
N LEU A 106 1.93 3.16 -11.33
CA LEU A 106 1.45 3.64 -10.04
C LEU A 106 2.69 4.18 -9.30
N SER A 107 3.32 5.24 -9.85
CA SER A 107 4.73 5.56 -9.60
C SER A 107 4.99 6.75 -8.70
N ASP A 108 4.16 7.79 -8.75
CA ASP A 108 4.23 8.93 -7.82
C ASP A 108 3.56 8.57 -6.48
N GLY A 109 3.54 7.27 -6.18
CA GLY A 109 3.07 6.61 -5.00
C GLY A 109 1.89 5.67 -5.27
N HIS A 110 2.12 4.37 -5.19
CA HIS A 110 1.08 3.43 -4.85
C HIS A 110 0.92 3.49 -3.33
N ASN A 111 0.23 4.54 -2.85
CA ASN A 111 0.10 4.77 -1.41
C ASN A 111 -0.87 3.76 -0.80
N ILE A 112 -0.44 3.10 0.25
CA ILE A 112 -1.25 2.13 1.01
C ILE A 112 -1.41 2.67 2.42
N ILE A 113 -2.67 2.84 2.85
CA ILE A 113 -3.01 3.24 4.21
C ILE A 113 -3.76 2.09 4.87
N THR A 114 -3.25 1.61 6.02
CA THR A 114 -3.85 0.49 6.76
C THR A 114 -4.05 0.82 8.23
N ALA A 115 -5.13 0.30 8.80
CA ALA A 115 -5.26 0.10 10.23
C ALA A 115 -4.66 -1.26 10.58
N ASN A 116 -3.79 -1.29 11.59
CA ASN A 116 -2.97 -2.45 11.94
C ASN A 116 -3.28 -2.94 13.35
N ILE A 117 -3.19 -4.26 13.54
CA ILE A 117 -3.06 -4.94 14.82
C ILE A 117 -1.72 -5.64 14.87
N MET A 118 -0.97 -5.47 15.95
CA MET A 118 0.37 -6.04 16.09
C MET A 118 0.55 -6.67 17.46
N LYS A 119 1.42 -7.69 17.52
CA LYS A 119 1.86 -8.33 18.75
C LYS A 119 3.37 -8.29 18.84
N ARG A 120 3.90 -7.84 19.99
CA ARG A 120 5.34 -7.85 20.27
C ARG A 120 5.65 -8.73 21.48
N TRP A 121 6.89 -9.25 21.58
CA TRP A 121 7.35 -10.13 22.66
C TRP A 121 8.68 -9.62 23.24
N PRO A 122 8.66 -8.55 24.08
CA PRO A 122 9.86 -8.07 24.72
C PRO A 122 10.43 -9.10 25.69
N GLY A 123 11.75 -9.20 25.74
CA GLY A 123 12.44 -10.06 26.70
C GLY A 123 12.42 -11.57 26.41
N ILE A 124 11.94 -11.98 25.20
CA ILE A 124 11.93 -13.41 24.81
C ILE A 124 13.36 -13.94 24.56
N PHE A 125 14.29 -13.09 24.20
CA PHE A 125 15.69 -13.44 24.00
C PHE A 125 16.54 -13.16 25.26
N ALA A 126 17.68 -13.85 25.39
CA ALA A 126 18.65 -13.59 26.45
C ALA A 126 19.11 -12.11 26.46
N ASN A 127 19.33 -11.54 25.29
CA ASN A 127 19.50 -10.10 25.14
C ASN A 127 18.12 -9.42 25.07
N LYS A 128 17.71 -8.80 26.18
CA LYS A 128 16.41 -8.16 26.34
C LYS A 128 16.19 -6.94 25.45
N SER A 129 17.24 -6.41 24.81
CA SER A 129 17.12 -5.32 23.85
C SER A 129 16.44 -5.72 22.54
N PHE A 130 16.34 -7.02 22.24
CA PHE A 130 15.65 -7.51 21.05
C PHE A 130 14.20 -7.86 21.34
N THR A 131 13.32 -7.29 20.57
CA THR A 131 11.87 -7.49 20.66
C THR A 131 11.31 -7.91 19.30
N PRO A 132 11.02 -9.19 19.05
CA PRO A 132 10.34 -9.61 17.84
C PRO A 132 8.87 -9.20 17.86
N TYR A 133 8.30 -8.99 16.67
CA TYR A 133 6.89 -8.65 16.51
C TYR A 133 6.33 -9.18 15.19
N VAL A 134 5.02 -9.33 15.18
CA VAL A 134 4.23 -9.59 13.96
C VAL A 134 3.03 -8.67 13.94
N GLY A 135 2.48 -8.46 12.75
CA GLY A 135 1.29 -7.63 12.58
C GLY A 135 0.50 -8.00 11.34
N ALA A 136 -0.74 -7.58 11.34
CA ALA A 136 -1.61 -7.62 10.18
C ALA A 136 -2.40 -6.31 10.10
N GLY A 137 -2.72 -5.90 8.88
CA GLY A 137 -3.46 -4.67 8.62
C GLY A 137 -4.44 -4.81 7.47
N ALA A 138 -5.46 -3.97 7.49
CA ALA A 138 -6.40 -3.82 6.40
C ALA A 138 -6.66 -2.32 6.15
N GLY A 139 -6.88 -1.97 4.89
CA GLY A 139 -7.04 -0.58 4.51
C GLY A 139 -7.34 -0.37 3.04
N VAL A 140 -6.78 0.68 2.47
CA VAL A 140 -7.06 1.12 1.10
C VAL A 140 -5.78 1.45 0.34
N ALA A 141 -5.84 1.24 -0.98
CA ALA A 141 -4.86 1.69 -1.94
C ALA A 141 -5.29 3.02 -2.55
N ILE A 142 -4.37 3.98 -2.59
CA ILE A 142 -4.56 5.31 -3.16
C ILE A 142 -3.37 5.62 -4.08
N PRO A 143 -3.24 4.92 -5.22
CA PRO A 143 -2.17 5.17 -6.16
C PRO A 143 -2.29 6.53 -6.84
N HIS A 144 -1.15 7.08 -7.23
CA HIS A 144 -1.08 8.05 -8.31
C HIS A 144 -1.03 7.27 -9.63
N VAL A 145 -2.14 7.30 -10.34
CA VAL A 145 -2.30 6.61 -11.63
C VAL A 145 -1.66 7.45 -12.74
N ASP A 146 -0.78 6.85 -13.51
CA ASP A 146 -0.17 7.46 -14.69
C ASP A 146 -0.28 6.49 -15.87
N VAL A 147 -1.21 6.79 -16.77
CA VAL A 147 -1.44 5.97 -17.97
C VAL A 147 -1.53 6.84 -19.20
N THR A 148 -0.73 6.49 -20.21
CA THR A 148 -0.76 7.13 -21.53
C THR A 148 -0.93 6.06 -22.60
N VAL A 149 -2.09 6.04 -23.23
CA VAL A 149 -2.40 5.14 -24.35
C VAL A 149 -1.83 5.73 -25.64
N LEU A 150 -1.19 4.88 -26.46
CA LEU A 150 -0.61 5.33 -27.75
C LEU A 150 -1.71 5.81 -28.68
N GLY A 151 -1.52 7.02 -29.24
CA GLY A 151 -2.48 7.66 -30.12
C GLY A 151 -3.59 8.45 -29.43
N ALA A 152 -3.70 8.40 -28.10
CA ALA A 152 -4.56 9.30 -27.34
C ALA A 152 -3.93 10.69 -27.21
N SER A 153 -4.76 11.74 -27.13
CA SER A 153 -4.32 13.12 -26.96
C SER A 153 -4.11 13.51 -25.49
N ASN A 154 -4.55 12.65 -24.56
CA ASN A 154 -4.49 12.89 -23.12
C ASN A 154 -3.68 11.83 -22.38
N ARG A 155 -3.43 12.10 -21.12
CA ARG A 155 -2.80 11.24 -20.14
C ARG A 155 -3.70 11.17 -18.91
N THR A 156 -3.97 9.99 -18.41
CA THR A 156 -4.56 9.84 -17.07
C THR A 156 -3.47 10.10 -16.06
N PHE A 157 -3.65 11.11 -15.21
CA PHE A 157 -2.61 11.52 -14.27
C PHE A 157 -3.23 12.09 -12.99
N GLY A 158 -3.22 11.31 -11.90
CA GLY A 158 -3.77 11.75 -10.63
C GLY A 158 -3.96 10.66 -9.60
N TYR A 159 -4.31 11.07 -8.37
CA TYR A 159 -4.60 10.14 -7.29
C TYR A 159 -6.04 9.61 -7.39
N GLU A 160 -6.19 8.30 -7.22
CA GLU A 160 -7.47 7.62 -7.16
C GLU A 160 -7.48 6.61 -6.01
N THR A 161 -8.62 6.47 -5.31
CA THR A 161 -8.80 5.35 -4.36
C THR A 161 -9.26 4.14 -5.17
N THR A 162 -8.37 3.19 -5.38
CA THR A 162 -8.59 2.08 -6.32
C THR A 162 -9.19 0.85 -5.68
N GLY A 163 -9.01 0.64 -4.38
CA GLY A 163 -9.64 -0.51 -3.73
C GLY A 163 -9.04 -0.90 -2.38
N PRO A 164 -9.39 -2.09 -1.88
CA PRO A 164 -8.93 -2.58 -0.58
C PRO A 164 -7.46 -3.00 -0.60
N ALA A 165 -6.83 -2.93 0.56
CA ALA A 165 -5.48 -3.41 0.78
C ALA A 165 -5.38 -4.24 2.06
N LEU A 166 -4.52 -5.25 2.04
CA LEU A 166 -4.16 -6.08 3.20
C LEU A 166 -2.64 -6.05 3.39
N ARG A 167 -2.21 -6.17 4.65
CA ARG A 167 -0.81 -6.12 5.03
C ARG A 167 -0.48 -7.20 6.04
N GLY A 168 0.70 -7.83 5.87
CA GLY A 168 1.33 -8.71 6.83
C GLY A 168 2.70 -8.16 7.20
N ILE A 169 3.08 -8.20 8.48
CA ILE A 169 4.33 -7.66 9.01
C ILE A 169 4.98 -8.70 9.91
N ALA A 170 6.29 -8.89 9.77
CA ALA A 170 7.10 -9.66 10.70
C ALA A 170 8.47 -8.98 10.84
N GLY A 171 8.88 -8.67 12.08
CA GLY A 171 10.09 -7.91 12.29
C GLY A 171 10.72 -8.12 13.66
N ILE A 172 11.84 -7.46 13.84
CA ILE A 172 12.59 -7.41 15.08
C ILE A 172 13.00 -5.97 15.36
N LYS A 173 12.81 -5.54 16.59
CA LYS A 173 13.21 -4.23 17.10
C LYS A 173 14.40 -4.40 18.02
N TYR A 174 15.37 -3.48 17.97
CA TYR A 174 16.50 -3.37 18.87
C TYR A 174 16.45 -2.05 19.63
N ASP A 175 16.20 -2.12 20.93
CA ASP A 175 16.09 -0.96 21.81
C ASP A 175 17.48 -0.36 22.08
N LEU A 176 17.70 0.88 21.63
CA LEU A 176 18.92 1.66 21.88
C LEU A 176 18.92 2.27 23.28
N ASN A 177 17.73 2.70 23.73
CA ASN A 177 17.43 3.22 25.06
C ASN A 177 15.92 3.12 25.33
N GLU A 178 15.44 3.74 26.41
CA GLU A 178 14.01 3.68 26.81
C GLU A 178 13.06 4.27 25.77
N ARG A 179 13.52 5.12 24.86
CA ARG A 179 12.65 5.82 23.88
C ARG A 179 12.96 5.47 22.42
N TRP A 180 14.21 5.20 22.09
CA TRP A 180 14.66 5.00 20.72
C TRP A 180 14.97 3.54 20.44
N ALA A 181 14.50 3.05 19.33
CA ALA A 181 14.86 1.74 18.82
C ALA A 181 15.12 1.76 17.31
N LEU A 182 15.93 0.84 16.85
CA LEU A 182 16.06 0.47 15.43
C LEU A 182 15.21 -0.75 15.17
N PHE A 183 14.72 -0.91 13.95
CA PHE A 183 14.04 -2.13 13.58
C PHE A 183 14.34 -2.54 12.14
N SER A 184 14.19 -3.83 11.90
CA SER A 184 14.11 -4.40 10.55
C SER A 184 12.87 -5.28 10.46
N GLU A 185 12.17 -5.20 9.34
CA GLU A 185 10.96 -6.00 9.12
C GLU A 185 10.80 -6.42 7.67
N TYR A 186 10.17 -7.54 7.49
CA TYR A 186 9.56 -7.95 6.25
C TYR A 186 8.10 -7.49 6.24
N GLN A 187 7.69 -6.92 5.13
CA GLN A 187 6.32 -6.47 4.91
C GLN A 187 5.79 -7.07 3.62
N PHE A 188 4.65 -7.74 3.71
CA PHE A 188 3.84 -8.18 2.59
C PHE A 188 2.64 -7.25 2.47
N THR A 189 2.33 -6.80 1.24
CA THR A 189 1.14 -6.00 0.97
C THR A 189 0.46 -6.53 -0.28
N TRP A 190 -0.84 -6.74 -0.19
CA TRP A 190 -1.74 -7.03 -1.29
C TRP A 190 -2.74 -5.90 -1.44
N SER A 191 -3.04 -5.50 -2.66
CA SER A 191 -4.15 -4.58 -2.97
C SER A 191 -4.85 -4.99 -4.24
N ASP A 192 -6.17 -4.82 -4.27
CA ASP A 192 -6.99 -4.95 -5.46
C ASP A 192 -7.29 -3.55 -6.00
N ASN A 193 -6.98 -3.30 -7.27
CA ASN A 193 -6.97 -1.95 -7.83
C ASN A 193 -7.86 -1.87 -9.07
N ASP A 194 -8.97 -1.17 -8.94
CA ASP A 194 -9.84 -0.73 -10.03
C ASP A 194 -9.34 0.63 -10.54
N ILE A 195 -8.59 0.63 -11.62
CA ILE A 195 -7.93 1.83 -12.18
C ILE A 195 -8.80 2.41 -13.29
N THR A 196 -9.17 3.69 -13.17
CA THR A 196 -9.90 4.42 -14.21
C THR A 196 -8.92 5.07 -15.18
N ILE A 197 -9.19 4.95 -16.50
CA ILE A 197 -8.38 5.56 -17.56
C ILE A 197 -9.27 6.57 -18.31
N ASP A 198 -8.84 7.82 -18.30
CA ASP A 198 -9.62 8.94 -18.85
C ASP A 198 -9.85 8.80 -20.36
N ALA A 199 -11.05 9.13 -20.79
CA ALA A 199 -11.41 9.21 -22.21
C ALA A 199 -10.63 10.35 -22.90
N ASP A 200 -10.30 10.15 -24.19
CA ASP A 200 -9.67 11.20 -24.99
C ASP A 200 -10.68 12.32 -25.26
N PRO A 201 -10.44 13.55 -24.79
CA PRO A 201 -11.36 14.67 -24.97
C PRO A 201 -11.53 15.10 -26.43
N LEU A 202 -10.61 14.68 -27.32
CA LEU A 202 -10.74 14.93 -28.76
C LEU A 202 -11.59 13.88 -29.49
N VAL A 203 -12.03 12.83 -28.81
CA VAL A 203 -12.91 11.78 -29.38
C VAL A 203 -14.31 11.92 -28.78
N PRO A 204 -15.26 12.60 -29.45
CA PRO A 204 -16.60 12.81 -28.91
C PRO A 204 -17.31 11.50 -28.60
N GLY A 205 -17.85 11.38 -27.38
CA GLY A 205 -18.62 10.21 -26.94
C GLY A 205 -17.78 8.99 -26.54
N GLN A 206 -16.45 9.10 -26.54
CA GLN A 206 -15.60 8.04 -25.99
C GLN A 206 -15.86 7.88 -24.48
N LEU A 207 -16.05 6.65 -24.03
CA LEU A 207 -16.17 6.33 -22.61
C LEU A 207 -14.78 6.07 -22.00
N PRO A 208 -14.59 6.41 -20.70
CA PRO A 208 -13.39 6.03 -19.96
C PRO A 208 -13.16 4.52 -19.98
N GLY A 209 -11.91 4.12 -19.90
CA GLY A 209 -11.51 2.74 -19.68
C GLY A 209 -11.46 2.39 -18.20
N LYS A 210 -11.43 1.09 -17.90
CA LYS A 210 -11.23 0.59 -16.55
C LYS A 210 -10.44 -0.70 -16.57
N ILE A 211 -9.36 -0.76 -15.81
CA ILE A 211 -8.53 -1.96 -15.64
C ILE A 211 -8.51 -2.33 -14.17
N ASN A 212 -8.83 -3.60 -13.88
CA ASN A 212 -8.62 -4.20 -12.57
C ASN A 212 -7.31 -4.97 -12.58
N THR A 213 -6.51 -4.79 -11.52
CA THR A 213 -5.29 -5.57 -11.28
C THR A 213 -4.98 -5.66 -9.78
N GLU A 214 -4.48 -6.82 -9.36
CA GLU A 214 -3.93 -6.99 -8.03
C GLU A 214 -2.47 -6.58 -8.01
N ILE A 215 -2.03 -5.91 -6.95
CA ILE A 215 -0.62 -5.59 -6.73
C ILE A 215 -0.16 -6.27 -5.43
N LEU A 216 0.81 -7.17 -5.57
CA LEU A 216 1.45 -7.85 -4.46
C LEU A 216 2.88 -7.33 -4.30
N THR A 217 3.16 -6.75 -3.14
CA THR A 217 4.47 -6.16 -2.83
C THR A 217 5.12 -6.90 -1.67
N HIS A 218 6.40 -7.21 -1.83
CA HIS A 218 7.26 -7.73 -0.78
C HIS A 218 8.35 -6.69 -0.49
N ALA A 219 8.51 -6.31 0.78
CA ALA A 219 9.51 -5.33 1.15
C ALA A 219 10.33 -5.78 2.36
N VAL A 220 11.59 -5.38 2.39
CA VAL A 220 12.43 -5.42 3.58
C VAL A 220 12.71 -4.00 4.00
N ASN A 221 12.27 -3.66 5.21
CA ASN A 221 12.33 -2.32 5.77
C ASN A 221 13.38 -2.23 6.86
N PHE A 222 14.01 -1.06 6.94
CA PHE A 222 14.87 -0.64 8.05
C PHE A 222 14.39 0.72 8.54
N GLY A 223 14.25 0.86 9.83
CA GLY A 223 13.69 2.08 10.38
C GLY A 223 14.08 2.37 11.81
N VAL A 224 13.57 3.49 12.27
CA VAL A 224 13.69 3.96 13.65
C VAL A 224 12.31 4.11 14.25
N SER A 225 12.17 3.82 15.54
CA SER A 225 10.96 4.09 16.30
C SER A 225 11.27 4.92 17.55
N TYR A 226 10.29 5.70 17.96
CA TYR A 226 10.31 6.53 19.16
C TYR A 226 9.09 6.25 19.99
N SER A 227 9.28 5.92 21.28
CA SER A 227 8.24 5.68 22.28
C SER A 227 8.09 6.89 23.21
N PHE A 228 6.85 7.25 23.50
CA PHE A 228 6.48 8.39 24.35
C PHE A 228 6.17 7.96 25.77
#